data_4ffd83bd9191507213e76a712a7d5353
#
_entry.id   4ffd83bd9191507213e76a712a7d5353
#
_cell.length_a   1.000
_cell.length_b   1.000
_cell.length_c   1.000
_cell.angle_alpha   90.00
_cell.angle_beta   90.00
_cell.angle_gamma   90.00
#
_symmetry.space_group_name_H-M   'P 1'
#
loop_
_entity.id
_entity.type
_entity.pdbx_description
1 polymer ?
#
loop_
_entity_poly.entity_id
_entity_poly.type
_entity_poly.pdbx_seq_one_letter_code
_entity_poly.pdbx_strand_id
1 'polypeptide(L)'
;TYKPHKPQHIAENVLNRKFQADYNAMEVLLTDVTEFKYGVHSKAYLSAILDYGENKIVAYKLSRHNNNALVRDTVTQIKDTIIPMKTLFHSDRGFQYTSHGFKNFVEEHKIIQSMSRVGRCIDNGPMENFWGIIKEEMYRLTTYNTFEELEKDIEAYIEFYNTKRVTLKMGLRIPA
;
A
#
# COMPACT_ATOMS: atom_id res chain seq x y z
N THR A 1 -2.24 4.99 29.21
CA THR A 1 -3.45 5.59 28.61
C THR A 1 -3.16 5.85 27.14
N TYR A 2 -3.79 5.07 26.25
CA TYR A 2 -3.73 5.28 24.79
C TYR A 2 -4.37 6.63 24.47
N LYS A 3 -3.57 7.60 24.00
CA LYS A 3 -4.10 8.86 23.46
C LYS A 3 -4.40 8.60 21.98
N PRO A 4 -5.66 8.67 21.53
CA PRO A 4 -5.96 8.52 20.11
C PRO A 4 -5.23 9.62 19.33
N HIS A 5 -4.54 9.23 18.26
CA HIS A 5 -3.90 10.17 17.37
C HIS A 5 -4.97 11.05 16.72
N LYS A 6 -4.84 12.38 16.89
CA LYS A 6 -5.69 13.33 16.15
C LYS A 6 -5.10 13.50 14.76
N PRO A 7 -5.87 13.23 13.69
CA PRO A 7 -5.38 13.45 12.34
C PRO A 7 -5.05 14.93 12.13
N GLN A 8 -3.89 15.20 11.54
CA GLN A 8 -3.42 16.56 11.26
C GLN A 8 -4.03 17.09 9.95
N HIS A 9 -4.37 16.19 9.04
CA HIS A 9 -5.01 16.48 7.75
C HIS A 9 -5.92 15.33 7.35
N ILE A 10 -7.09 15.66 6.76
CA ILE A 10 -8.05 14.69 6.21
C ILE A 10 -8.43 15.15 4.81
N ALA A 11 -8.27 14.25 3.82
CA ALA A 11 -8.78 14.46 2.47
C ALA A 11 -10.15 13.79 2.27
N GLU A 12 -10.90 14.25 1.27
CA GLU A 12 -12.17 13.65 0.88
C GLU A 12 -11.96 12.29 0.19
N ASN A 13 -12.99 11.46 0.16
CA ASN A 13 -12.98 10.22 -0.62
C ASN A 13 -13.30 10.51 -2.09
N VAL A 14 -12.29 10.90 -2.84
CA VAL A 14 -12.40 11.23 -4.27
C VAL A 14 -12.60 9.96 -5.12
N LEU A 15 -11.91 8.86 -4.78
CA LEU A 15 -12.01 7.59 -5.51
C LEU A 15 -13.43 7.00 -5.45
N ASN A 16 -14.10 7.14 -4.30
CA ASN A 16 -15.49 6.74 -4.08
C ASN A 16 -15.84 5.34 -4.65
N ARG A 17 -14.95 4.35 -4.46
CA ARG A 17 -15.10 2.95 -4.93
C ARG A 17 -15.25 2.78 -6.44
N LYS A 18 -14.78 3.70 -7.25
CA LYS A 18 -14.81 3.57 -8.70
C LYS A 18 -13.82 2.51 -9.22
N PHE A 19 -13.84 1.32 -8.64
CA PHE A 19 -12.97 0.19 -9.00
C PHE A 19 -13.42 -0.57 -10.26
N GLN A 20 -14.53 -0.18 -10.87
CA GLN A 20 -15.01 -0.78 -12.13
C GLN A 20 -14.57 0.02 -13.39
N ALA A 21 -13.98 1.21 -13.18
CA ALA A 21 -13.45 1.98 -14.29
C ALA A 21 -12.06 1.44 -14.70
N ASP A 22 -11.75 1.55 -15.99
CA ASP A 22 -10.43 1.29 -16.51
C ASP A 22 -9.52 2.48 -16.19
N TYR A 23 -8.37 2.19 -15.60
CA TYR A 23 -7.34 3.18 -15.30
C TYR A 23 -6.04 2.81 -16.01
N ASN A 24 -5.32 3.81 -16.48
CA ASN A 24 -3.98 3.62 -17.00
C ASN A 24 -2.96 3.48 -15.85
N ALA A 25 -1.74 3.06 -16.21
CA ALA A 25 -0.63 3.03 -15.27
C ALA A 25 -0.46 4.37 -14.53
N MET A 26 -0.22 4.32 -13.23
CA MET A 26 0.02 5.47 -12.35
C MET A 26 -1.16 6.45 -12.20
N GLU A 27 -2.35 6.15 -12.73
CA GLU A 27 -3.54 7.01 -12.53
C GLU A 27 -4.16 6.83 -11.14
N VAL A 28 -4.29 5.59 -10.67
CA VAL A 28 -4.85 5.29 -9.34
C VAL A 28 -3.89 4.40 -8.56
N LEU A 29 -3.33 4.96 -7.51
CA LEU A 29 -2.43 4.30 -6.58
C LEU A 29 -3.14 4.09 -5.24
N LEU A 30 -3.13 2.84 -4.76
CA LEU A 30 -3.68 2.47 -3.47
C LEU A 30 -2.54 2.15 -2.51
N THR A 31 -2.59 2.66 -1.30
CA THR A 31 -1.54 2.42 -0.31
C THR A 31 -2.10 2.07 1.06
N ASP A 32 -1.37 1.25 1.77
CA ASP A 32 -1.69 0.84 3.14
C ASP A 32 -0.46 0.24 3.81
N VAL A 33 -0.56 -0.02 5.12
CA VAL A 33 0.47 -0.67 5.92
C VAL A 33 -0.13 -1.89 6.61
N THR A 34 0.52 -3.04 6.47
CA THR A 34 0.13 -4.26 7.17
C THR A 34 1.20 -4.74 8.15
N GLU A 35 0.78 -5.47 9.21
CA GLU A 35 1.67 -6.06 10.21
C GLU A 35 1.93 -7.53 9.89
N PHE A 36 3.19 -7.95 10.04
CA PHE A 36 3.65 -9.33 10.10
C PHE A 36 4.31 -9.61 11.46
N LYS A 37 4.30 -10.86 11.88
CA LYS A 37 5.02 -11.31 13.07
C LYS A 37 6.16 -12.24 12.66
N TYR A 38 7.27 -12.21 13.40
CA TYR A 38 8.39 -13.13 13.25
C TYR A 38 9.06 -13.37 14.60
N GLY A 39 9.84 -14.44 14.71
CA GLY A 39 10.38 -14.85 16.00
C GLY A 39 9.27 -15.10 17.03
N VAL A 40 9.59 -14.93 18.30
CA VAL A 40 8.64 -15.22 19.40
C VAL A 40 7.63 -14.06 19.58
N HIS A 41 8.09 -12.80 19.54
CA HIS A 41 7.28 -11.62 19.84
C HIS A 41 7.55 -10.41 18.95
N SER A 42 8.36 -10.58 17.91
CA SER A 42 8.76 -9.47 17.04
C SER A 42 7.71 -9.16 15.99
N LYS A 43 7.66 -7.89 15.57
CA LYS A 43 6.75 -7.40 14.55
C LYS A 43 7.52 -6.70 13.45
N ALA A 44 7.02 -6.84 12.23
CA ALA A 44 7.44 -6.07 11.08
C ALA A 44 6.22 -5.44 10.42
N TYR A 45 6.43 -4.33 9.74
CA TYR A 45 5.40 -3.56 9.07
C TYR A 45 5.77 -3.37 7.61
N LEU A 46 4.90 -3.80 6.72
CA LEU A 46 5.05 -3.65 5.27
C LEU A 46 4.16 -2.51 4.80
N SER A 47 4.76 -1.44 4.29
CA SER A 47 4.08 -0.42 3.51
C SER A 47 4.20 -0.77 2.04
N ALA A 48 3.11 -0.68 1.28
CA ALA A 48 3.14 -0.93 -0.16
C ALA A 48 2.21 0.01 -0.92
N ILE A 49 2.50 0.18 -2.20
CA ILE A 49 1.71 0.95 -3.15
C ILE A 49 1.33 0.02 -4.30
N LEU A 50 0.02 -0.16 -4.49
CA LEU A 50 -0.57 -0.90 -5.60
C LEU A 50 -0.99 0.09 -6.69
N ASP A 51 -0.41 -0.05 -7.87
CA ASP A 51 -0.98 0.56 -9.09
C ASP A 51 -2.22 -0.23 -9.50
N TYR A 52 -3.38 0.41 -9.39
CA TYR A 52 -4.64 -0.25 -9.66
C TYR A 52 -4.87 -0.48 -11.16
N GLY A 53 -4.32 0.38 -12.03
CA GLY A 53 -4.41 0.23 -13.48
C GLY A 53 -3.70 -1.04 -13.97
N GLU A 54 -2.46 -1.21 -13.56
CA GLU A 54 -1.63 -2.38 -13.94
C GLU A 54 -1.77 -3.58 -12.99
N ASN A 55 -2.42 -3.40 -11.83
CA ASN A 55 -2.51 -4.41 -10.77
C ASN A 55 -1.13 -4.91 -10.28
N LYS A 56 -0.19 -3.98 -10.13
CA LYS A 56 1.19 -4.21 -9.69
C LYS A 56 1.52 -3.50 -8.39
N ILE A 57 2.38 -4.10 -7.59
CA ILE A 57 3.03 -3.40 -6.48
C ILE A 57 4.21 -2.61 -7.05
N VAL A 58 4.06 -1.27 -7.09
CA VAL A 58 5.05 -0.36 -7.69
C VAL A 58 6.07 0.17 -6.70
N ALA A 59 5.77 0.10 -5.41
CA ALA A 59 6.71 0.41 -4.34
C ALA A 59 6.34 -0.33 -3.07
N TYR A 60 7.34 -0.68 -2.26
CA TYR A 60 7.13 -1.26 -0.93
C TYR A 60 8.36 -1.05 -0.04
N LYS A 61 8.14 -1.13 1.27
CA LYS A 61 9.19 -1.08 2.29
C LYS A 61 8.78 -1.90 3.50
N LEU A 62 9.66 -2.79 3.95
CA LEU A 62 9.53 -3.48 5.22
C LEU A 62 10.32 -2.74 6.30
N SER A 63 9.79 -2.67 7.51
CA SER A 63 10.44 -2.03 8.66
C SER A 63 10.05 -2.71 9.97
N ARG A 64 10.93 -2.62 10.95
CA ARG A 64 10.61 -3.02 12.34
C ARG A 64 9.73 -1.99 13.07
N HIS A 65 9.53 -0.81 12.46
CA HIS A 65 8.80 0.29 13.09
C HIS A 65 7.66 0.79 12.19
N ASN A 66 6.46 0.90 12.77
CA ASN A 66 5.31 1.53 12.12
C ASN A 66 5.32 3.03 12.40
N ASN A 67 5.94 3.80 11.52
CA ASN A 67 6.12 5.24 11.68
C ASN A 67 6.00 6.00 10.34
N ASN A 68 6.05 7.33 10.41
CA ASN A 68 5.96 8.18 9.21
C ASN A 68 7.11 7.96 8.23
N ALA A 69 8.31 7.56 8.71
CA ALA A 69 9.45 7.28 7.86
C ALA A 69 9.18 6.10 6.93
N LEU A 70 8.51 5.04 7.42
CA LEU A 70 8.14 3.87 6.63
C LEU A 70 7.34 4.27 5.38
N VAL A 71 6.27 5.04 5.53
CA VAL A 71 5.43 5.48 4.40
C VAL A 71 6.17 6.48 3.52
N ARG A 72 6.90 7.44 4.10
CA ARG A 72 7.72 8.39 3.33
C ARG A 72 8.71 7.66 2.43
N ASP A 73 9.46 6.70 2.98
CA ASP A 73 10.47 5.96 2.23
C ASP A 73 9.83 5.09 1.14
N THR A 74 8.58 4.63 1.34
CA THR A 74 7.81 3.91 0.32
C THR A 74 7.39 4.85 -0.82
N VAL A 75 6.77 6.00 -0.52
CA VAL A 75 6.25 6.91 -1.56
C VAL A 75 7.37 7.60 -2.34
N THR A 76 8.54 7.81 -1.72
CA THR A 76 9.69 8.41 -2.39
C THR A 76 10.22 7.54 -3.55
N GLN A 77 9.99 6.22 -3.51
CA GLN A 77 10.43 5.31 -4.59
C GLN A 77 9.74 5.59 -5.92
N ILE A 78 8.53 6.15 -5.91
CA ILE A 78 7.73 6.40 -7.11
C ILE A 78 7.66 7.89 -7.49
N LYS A 79 8.36 8.78 -6.79
CA LYS A 79 8.24 10.24 -6.98
C LYS A 79 8.41 10.69 -8.43
N ASP A 80 9.32 10.05 -9.17
CA ASP A 80 9.66 10.41 -10.55
C ASP A 80 8.68 9.82 -11.59
N THR A 81 7.77 8.94 -11.17
CA THR A 81 6.73 8.32 -12.01
C THR A 81 5.35 8.92 -11.79
N ILE A 82 5.19 9.79 -10.80
CA ILE A 82 3.93 10.50 -10.52
C ILE A 82 3.56 11.40 -11.69
N ILE A 83 2.30 11.34 -12.11
CA ILE A 83 1.74 12.22 -13.13
C ILE A 83 1.03 13.38 -12.44
N PRO A 84 1.63 14.60 -12.41
CA PRO A 84 1.04 15.74 -11.72
C PRO A 84 -0.40 16.02 -12.17
N MET A 85 -1.30 16.30 -11.24
CA MET A 85 -2.73 16.57 -11.45
C MET A 85 -3.55 15.41 -12.05
N LYS A 86 -2.95 14.21 -12.23
CA LYS A 86 -3.64 12.99 -12.69
C LYS A 86 -3.54 11.85 -11.70
N THR A 87 -2.35 11.60 -11.12
CA THR A 87 -2.18 10.53 -10.14
C THR A 87 -3.06 10.79 -8.92
N LEU A 88 -3.99 9.87 -8.66
CA LEU A 88 -4.80 9.82 -7.46
C LEU A 88 -4.17 8.84 -6.48
N PHE A 89 -3.91 9.28 -5.26
CA PHE A 89 -3.34 8.46 -4.18
C PHE A 89 -4.41 8.21 -3.11
N HIS A 90 -4.86 6.96 -3.02
CA HIS A 90 -5.89 6.57 -2.05
C HIS A 90 -5.30 5.79 -0.89
N SER A 91 -5.63 6.20 0.33
CA SER A 91 -5.21 5.54 1.57
C SER A 91 -6.36 5.45 2.57
N ASP A 92 -6.13 4.73 3.67
CA ASP A 92 -6.92 4.89 4.88
C ASP A 92 -6.59 6.23 5.59
N ARG A 93 -7.14 6.41 6.80
CA ARG A 93 -6.86 7.58 7.65
C ARG A 93 -5.79 7.29 8.70
N GLY A 94 -4.87 6.39 8.42
CA GLY A 94 -3.73 6.10 9.28
C GLY A 94 -2.91 7.36 9.60
N PHE A 95 -2.26 7.38 10.75
CA PHE A 95 -1.52 8.56 11.22
C PHE A 95 -0.40 8.98 10.25
N GLN A 96 0.15 8.05 9.50
CA GLN A 96 1.18 8.32 8.50
C GLN A 96 0.64 9.18 7.36
N TYR A 97 -0.56 8.84 6.84
CA TYR A 97 -1.21 9.50 5.69
C TYR A 97 -1.87 10.82 6.07
N THR A 98 -2.16 11.03 7.36
CA THR A 98 -2.70 12.28 7.90
C THR A 98 -1.62 13.22 8.43
N SER A 99 -0.34 12.86 8.32
CA SER A 99 0.79 13.65 8.78
C SER A 99 1.08 14.83 7.86
N HIS A 100 1.65 15.91 8.42
CA HIS A 100 2.11 17.06 7.64
C HIS A 100 3.15 16.68 6.59
N GLY A 101 4.07 15.76 6.91
CA GLY A 101 5.09 15.31 5.97
C GLY A 101 4.50 14.63 4.73
N PHE A 102 3.47 13.80 4.90
CA PHE A 102 2.78 13.18 3.78
C PHE A 102 1.97 14.22 2.97
N LYS A 103 1.29 15.14 3.65
CA LYS A 103 0.58 16.25 3.00
C LYS A 103 1.52 17.08 2.11
N ASN A 104 2.69 17.46 2.63
CA ASN A 104 3.68 18.22 1.86
C ASN A 104 4.14 17.45 0.62
N PHE A 105 4.38 16.14 0.72
CA PHE A 105 4.73 15.29 -0.42
C PHE A 105 3.62 15.30 -1.49
N VAL A 106 2.36 15.17 -1.08
CA VAL A 106 1.19 15.20 -1.98
C VAL A 106 1.08 16.55 -2.70
N GLU A 107 1.25 17.66 -1.99
CA GLU A 107 1.18 19.02 -2.54
C GLU A 107 2.36 19.30 -3.48
N GLU A 108 3.58 18.96 -3.10
CA GLU A 108 4.80 19.14 -3.90
C GLU A 108 4.70 18.43 -5.25
N HIS A 109 4.18 17.19 -5.26
CA HIS A 109 4.06 16.38 -6.47
C HIS A 109 2.72 16.56 -7.19
N LYS A 110 1.85 17.47 -6.70
CA LYS A 110 0.52 17.75 -7.27
C LYS A 110 -0.34 16.50 -7.40
N ILE A 111 -0.31 15.64 -6.39
CA ILE A 111 -1.08 14.41 -6.31
C ILE A 111 -2.51 14.73 -5.87
N ILE A 112 -3.49 14.02 -6.42
CA ILE A 112 -4.88 14.06 -5.96
C ILE A 112 -5.00 13.12 -4.78
N GLN A 113 -5.04 13.65 -3.55
CA GLN A 113 -5.20 12.83 -2.36
C GLN A 113 -6.66 12.40 -2.18
N SER A 114 -6.86 11.12 -1.87
CA SER A 114 -8.14 10.53 -1.53
C SER A 114 -8.02 9.68 -0.27
N MET A 115 -8.98 9.74 0.63
CA MET A 115 -8.98 8.95 1.86
C MET A 115 -10.28 8.18 2.05
N SER A 116 -10.16 6.94 2.53
CA SER A 116 -11.30 6.11 2.92
C SER A 116 -12.15 6.81 3.98
N ARG A 117 -13.46 6.52 3.97
CA ARG A 117 -14.38 7.00 5.02
C ARG A 117 -14.11 6.28 6.33
N VAL A 118 -14.42 6.95 7.44
CA VAL A 118 -14.26 6.35 8.79
C VAL A 118 -15.02 5.03 8.91
N GLY A 119 -14.33 3.98 9.35
CA GLY A 119 -14.93 2.66 9.56
C GLY A 119 -15.39 1.92 8.30
N ARG A 120 -14.89 2.33 7.11
CA ARG A 120 -15.23 1.71 5.84
C ARG A 120 -13.98 1.17 5.12
N CYS A 121 -13.49 0.04 5.59
CA CYS A 121 -12.35 -0.67 5.00
C CYS A 121 -12.57 -1.01 3.51
N ILE A 122 -13.80 -1.32 3.10
CA ILE A 122 -14.17 -1.59 1.70
C ILE A 122 -13.74 -0.47 0.73
N ASP A 123 -13.50 0.76 1.22
CA ASP A 123 -13.05 1.86 0.39
C ASP A 123 -11.61 1.66 -0.13
N ASN A 124 -10.81 0.73 0.44
CA ASN A 124 -9.47 0.32 -0.03
C ASN A 124 -9.41 -1.20 -0.34
N GLY A 125 -10.50 -1.77 -0.82
CA GLY A 125 -10.68 -3.20 -1.05
C GLY A 125 -9.58 -3.90 -1.85
N PRO A 126 -9.07 -3.35 -2.97
CA PRO A 126 -7.99 -4.01 -3.73
C PRO A 126 -6.68 -4.14 -2.93
N MET A 127 -6.34 -3.17 -2.07
CA MET A 127 -5.17 -3.26 -1.22
C MET A 127 -5.36 -4.29 -0.09
N GLU A 128 -6.56 -4.34 0.50
CA GLU A 128 -6.91 -5.38 1.47
C GLU A 128 -6.87 -6.78 0.85
N ASN A 129 -7.32 -6.91 -0.40
CA ASN A 129 -7.23 -8.16 -1.15
C ASN A 129 -5.77 -8.58 -1.36
N PHE A 130 -4.88 -7.66 -1.72
CA PHE A 130 -3.45 -7.94 -1.82
C PHE A 130 -2.87 -8.43 -0.49
N TRP A 131 -3.23 -7.79 0.64
CA TRP A 131 -2.80 -8.27 1.97
C TRP A 131 -3.30 -9.67 2.30
N GLY A 132 -4.53 -9.99 1.93
CA GLY A 132 -5.07 -11.34 2.06
C GLY A 132 -4.25 -12.35 1.27
N ILE A 133 -3.99 -12.05 0.01
CA ILE A 133 -3.26 -12.91 -0.93
C ILE A 133 -1.83 -13.20 -0.44
N ILE A 134 -1.02 -12.18 -0.13
CA ILE A 134 0.36 -12.39 0.33
C ILE A 134 0.42 -13.15 1.65
N LYS A 135 -0.56 -12.93 2.54
CA LYS A 135 -0.63 -13.66 3.80
C LYS A 135 -1.00 -15.13 3.61
N GLU A 136 -1.91 -15.45 2.70
CA GLU A 136 -2.31 -16.83 2.42
C GLU A 136 -1.27 -17.58 1.59
N GLU A 137 -0.76 -16.96 0.53
CA GLU A 137 0.08 -17.65 -0.46
C GLU A 137 1.57 -17.72 -0.04
N MET A 138 2.01 -16.87 0.89
CA MET A 138 3.40 -16.84 1.36
C MET A 138 3.50 -16.97 2.88
N TYR A 139 2.96 -15.99 3.62
CA TYR A 139 3.27 -15.82 5.04
C TYR A 139 2.77 -16.98 5.91
N ARG A 140 1.59 -17.53 5.66
CA ARG A 140 1.02 -18.65 6.44
C ARG A 140 1.65 -20.00 6.15
N LEU A 141 2.42 -20.10 5.08
CA LEU A 141 3.08 -21.36 4.67
C LEU A 141 4.42 -21.58 5.37
N THR A 142 4.97 -20.56 6.03
CA THR A 142 6.31 -20.57 6.62
C THR A 142 6.29 -19.93 8.00
N THR A 143 7.17 -20.41 8.89
CA THR A 143 7.46 -19.75 10.17
C THR A 143 8.76 -18.98 10.03
N TYR A 144 8.72 -17.67 10.25
CA TYR A 144 9.87 -16.78 10.16
C TYR A 144 10.51 -16.57 11.53
N ASN A 145 11.79 -16.87 11.67
CA ASN A 145 12.53 -16.67 12.91
C ASN A 145 13.22 -15.31 12.94
N THR A 146 13.59 -14.77 11.80
CA THR A 146 14.29 -13.50 11.66
C THR A 146 13.58 -12.52 10.75
N PHE A 147 13.90 -11.25 10.87
CA PHE A 147 13.40 -10.19 9.99
C PHE A 147 13.89 -10.41 8.56
N GLU A 148 15.12 -10.82 8.39
CA GLU A 148 15.81 -11.03 7.12
C GLU A 148 15.19 -12.18 6.32
N GLU A 149 14.76 -13.27 6.98
CA GLU A 149 14.01 -14.36 6.36
C GLU A 149 12.67 -13.86 5.81
N LEU A 150 11.92 -13.10 6.63
CA LEU A 150 10.64 -12.52 6.23
C LEU A 150 10.81 -11.52 5.08
N GLU A 151 11.82 -10.64 5.15
CA GLU A 151 12.11 -9.63 4.12
C GLU A 151 12.40 -10.30 2.77
N LYS A 152 13.28 -11.29 2.75
CA LYS A 152 13.63 -12.05 1.54
C LYS A 152 12.42 -12.70 0.87
N ASP A 153 11.54 -13.32 1.65
CA ASP A 153 10.36 -13.98 1.11
C ASP A 153 9.31 -12.96 0.63
N ILE A 154 9.16 -11.83 1.31
CA ILE A 154 8.29 -10.72 0.84
C ILE A 154 8.79 -10.18 -0.51
N GLU A 155 10.09 -9.94 -0.65
CA GLU A 155 10.70 -9.47 -1.92
C GLU A 155 10.45 -10.45 -3.05
N ALA A 156 10.74 -11.73 -2.83
CA ALA A 156 10.53 -12.80 -3.82
C ALA A 156 9.04 -12.94 -4.19
N TYR A 157 8.14 -12.80 -3.19
CA TYR A 157 6.71 -12.90 -3.44
C TYR A 157 6.18 -11.71 -4.24
N ILE A 158 6.60 -10.48 -3.95
CA ILE A 158 6.18 -9.30 -4.70
C ILE A 158 6.69 -9.39 -6.16
N GLU A 159 7.90 -9.88 -6.39
CA GLU A 159 8.39 -10.15 -7.74
C GLU A 159 7.52 -11.18 -8.47
N PHE A 160 7.20 -12.30 -7.81
CA PHE A 160 6.28 -13.30 -8.34
C PHE A 160 4.88 -12.73 -8.63
N TYR A 161 4.32 -11.95 -7.71
CA TYR A 161 3.03 -11.30 -7.86
C TYR A 161 3.00 -10.40 -9.09
N ASN A 162 4.05 -9.60 -9.29
CA ASN A 162 4.15 -8.65 -10.38
C ASN A 162 4.45 -9.28 -11.75
N THR A 163 5.08 -10.46 -11.80
CA THR A 163 5.65 -10.99 -13.05
C THR A 163 5.09 -12.35 -13.46
N LYS A 164 4.54 -13.13 -12.54
CA LYS A 164 4.14 -14.53 -12.80
C LYS A 164 2.73 -14.87 -12.33
N ARG A 165 2.21 -14.13 -11.32
CA ARG A 165 0.92 -14.45 -10.73
C ARG A 165 -0.22 -14.09 -11.68
N VAL A 166 -0.94 -15.09 -12.14
CA VAL A 166 -2.13 -14.95 -13.00
C VAL A 166 -3.34 -14.52 -12.15
N THR A 167 -4.13 -13.58 -12.63
CA THR A 167 -5.36 -13.14 -11.95
C THR A 167 -6.58 -13.18 -12.86
N LEU A 168 -7.75 -13.48 -12.28
CA LEU A 168 -9.03 -13.48 -13.00
C LEU A 168 -9.39 -12.07 -13.49
N LYS A 169 -9.06 -11.03 -12.73
CA LYS A 169 -9.30 -9.62 -13.09
C LYS A 169 -8.66 -9.28 -14.44
N MET A 170 -7.51 -9.89 -14.74
CA MET A 170 -6.77 -9.67 -15.98
C MET A 170 -7.06 -10.73 -17.06
N GLY A 171 -8.17 -11.45 -16.95
CA GLY A 171 -8.53 -12.49 -17.90
C GLY A 171 -7.52 -13.66 -17.92
N LEU A 172 -7.05 -14.10 -16.75
CA LEU A 172 -6.00 -15.10 -16.57
C LEU A 172 -4.64 -14.67 -17.18
N ARG A 173 -4.34 -13.38 -17.17
CA ARG A 173 -3.04 -12.87 -17.58
C ARG A 173 -2.22 -12.45 -16.35
N ILE A 174 -0.93 -12.41 -16.52
CA ILE A 174 -0.01 -11.77 -15.56
C ILE A 174 -0.14 -10.25 -15.66
N PRO A 175 0.22 -9.49 -14.61
CA PRO A 175 0.32 -8.03 -14.67
C PRO A 175 1.20 -7.57 -15.83
N ALA A 176 0.82 -6.50 -16.47
CA ALA A 176 1.49 -5.98 -17.68
C ALA A 176 2.87 -5.39 -17.37
#